data_47daa79d00dc8a45b18a5a6ded6701cc
#
_entry.id   47daa79d00dc8a45b18a5a6ded6701cc
#
_cell.length_a   1.000
_cell.length_b   1.000
_cell.length_c   1.000
_cell.angle_alpha   90.00
_cell.angle_beta   90.00
_cell.angle_gamma   90.00
#
_symmetry.space_group_name_H-M   'P 1'
#
loop_
_entity.id
_entity.type
_entity.pdbx_description
1 polymer ?
#
loop_
_entity_poly.entity_id
_entity_poly.type
_entity_poly.pdbx_seq_one_letter_code
_entity_poly.pdbx_strand_id
1 'polypeptide(L)'
;MNDLLELMVDQGASDLHIQVNQAPTLRISGSMTPVDGPPLTAKDSEDLVKAITSNANQEKLKTTGGADFGFAFKGMARFRVSVLRAKGAYGMVLRQIPNDLFDLKQIGLPDKVKELISRPRGLILVTGPTGSGKSTTLASMVNWINENHDGHIITIEDPIEYYHEHKQCIVTQREVGVDVGSFADAIRGALRQDPDVILVGEMRDLETIEAAVGAAETGHLVFATLHTTGAARTVDRIVDAFPADMKDQMRTQLASSVVAVISQVLCKKKGGGRIAAFEIMVTTTSIAQLIRENKTFRIASDIQTGATHGMIGLDAHLLSLYNRDLISAEEALMKSQTPATMREKLIESGAVFNQ
;
A
#
# COMPACT_ATOMS: atom_id res chain seq x y z
N MET A 1 25.45 11.49 11.47
CA MET A 1 24.26 10.95 10.76
C MET A 1 24.64 10.02 9.62
N ASN A 2 25.52 10.43 8.69
CA ASN A 2 25.89 9.59 7.55
C ASN A 2 26.42 8.21 7.99
N ASP A 3 27.30 8.16 8.97
CA ASP A 3 27.89 6.90 9.46
C ASP A 3 26.82 5.95 10.06
N LEU A 4 25.80 6.53 10.72
CA LEU A 4 24.66 5.75 11.26
C LEU A 4 23.78 5.18 10.15
N LEU A 5 23.60 5.92 9.06
CA LEU A 5 22.81 5.46 7.90
C LEU A 5 23.57 4.39 7.11
N GLU A 6 24.89 4.55 6.93
CA GLU A 6 25.74 3.52 6.33
C GLU A 6 25.69 2.24 7.16
N LEU A 7 25.89 2.36 8.49
CA LEU A 7 25.83 1.21 9.40
C LEU A 7 24.47 0.51 9.35
N MET A 8 23.37 1.30 9.27
CA MET A 8 22.02 0.75 9.13
C MET A 8 21.85 -0.10 7.87
N VAL A 9 22.38 0.39 6.73
CA VAL A 9 22.33 -0.32 5.44
C VAL A 9 23.21 -1.57 5.49
N ASP A 10 24.45 -1.45 5.97
CA ASP A 10 25.44 -2.54 6.00
C ASP A 10 24.99 -3.69 6.91
N GLN A 11 24.31 -3.39 8.01
CA GLN A 11 23.78 -4.41 8.93
C GLN A 11 22.39 -4.93 8.56
N GLY A 12 21.78 -4.43 7.48
CA GLY A 12 20.43 -4.81 7.06
C GLY A 12 19.38 -4.49 8.11
N ALA A 13 19.57 -3.39 8.85
CA ALA A 13 18.62 -2.98 9.88
C ALA A 13 17.36 -2.38 9.24
N SER A 14 16.19 -2.71 9.80
CA SER A 14 14.92 -2.19 9.31
C SER A 14 14.63 -0.77 9.80
N ASP A 15 15.07 -0.43 11.02
CA ASP A 15 14.81 0.88 11.62
C ASP A 15 16.03 1.37 12.42
N LEU A 16 16.24 2.70 12.43
CA LEU A 16 17.16 3.40 13.31
C LEU A 16 16.38 4.30 14.25
N HIS A 17 16.60 4.16 15.53
CA HIS A 17 15.98 4.97 16.59
C HIS A 17 17.01 5.93 17.20
N ILE A 18 16.70 7.20 17.20
CA ILE A 18 17.47 8.28 17.84
C ILE A 18 16.62 8.84 18.97
N GLN A 19 17.11 8.69 20.20
CA GLN A 19 16.45 9.19 21.42
C GLN A 19 17.49 9.73 22.41
N VAL A 20 17.12 10.79 23.14
CA VAL A 20 17.97 11.35 24.21
C VAL A 20 18.12 10.34 25.34
N ASN A 21 19.30 10.32 25.97
CA ASN A 21 19.72 9.40 27.01
C ASN A 21 19.80 7.90 26.57
N GLN A 22 19.83 7.64 25.28
CA GLN A 22 20.06 6.33 24.70
C GLN A 22 21.13 6.43 23.61
N ALA A 23 21.94 5.38 23.43
CA ALA A 23 22.76 5.25 22.24
C ALA A 23 21.86 5.07 21.01
N PRO A 24 22.27 5.53 19.80
CA PRO A 24 21.54 5.21 18.59
C PRO A 24 21.26 3.71 18.53
N THR A 25 20.04 3.32 18.21
CA THR A 25 19.63 1.91 18.33
C THR A 25 19.04 1.43 17.01
N LEU A 26 19.61 0.36 16.46
CA LEU A 26 19.17 -0.31 15.26
C LEU A 26 18.13 -1.39 15.58
N ARG A 27 17.16 -1.59 14.69
CA ARG A 27 16.32 -2.78 14.70
C ARG A 27 16.81 -3.76 13.65
N ILE A 28 17.41 -4.87 14.09
CA ILE A 28 17.97 -5.91 13.23
C ILE A 28 17.18 -7.20 13.47
N SER A 29 16.57 -7.75 12.44
CA SER A 29 15.74 -8.97 12.53
C SER A 29 14.68 -8.91 13.64
N GLY A 30 14.12 -7.72 13.88
CA GLY A 30 13.11 -7.48 14.92
C GLY A 30 13.65 -7.11 16.29
N SER A 31 14.93 -7.35 16.58
CA SER A 31 15.59 -7.07 17.87
C SER A 31 16.18 -5.66 17.88
N MET A 32 16.10 -4.99 19.05
CA MET A 32 16.70 -3.67 19.27
C MET A 32 18.16 -3.84 19.68
N THR A 33 19.08 -3.34 18.84
CA THR A 33 20.53 -3.47 19.03
C THR A 33 21.14 -2.07 19.15
N PRO A 34 21.60 -1.64 20.34
CA PRO A 34 22.31 -0.38 20.48
C PRO A 34 23.60 -0.35 19.66
N VAL A 35 23.89 0.78 19.05
CA VAL A 35 25.21 1.06 18.44
C VAL A 35 26.21 1.39 19.54
N ASP A 36 27.44 0.90 19.40
CA ASP A 36 28.50 1.22 20.37
C ASP A 36 28.76 2.73 20.43
N GLY A 37 28.66 3.28 21.61
CA GLY A 37 28.87 4.72 21.85
C GLY A 37 28.12 5.24 23.07
N PRO A 38 28.38 6.49 23.46
CA PRO A 38 27.72 7.08 24.60
C PRO A 38 26.23 7.38 24.32
N PRO A 39 25.38 7.46 25.37
CA PRO A 39 24.02 7.97 25.24
C PRO A 39 24.00 9.38 24.65
N LEU A 40 23.06 9.64 23.74
CA LEU A 40 22.90 10.94 23.10
C LEU A 40 22.43 12.01 24.08
N THR A 41 23.02 13.18 24.02
CA THR A 41 22.51 14.38 24.70
C THR A 41 21.35 14.99 23.88
N ALA A 42 20.61 15.93 24.48
CA ALA A 42 19.57 16.68 23.78
C ALA A 42 20.12 17.44 22.56
N LYS A 43 21.37 17.95 22.67
CA LYS A 43 22.05 18.64 21.58
C LYS A 43 22.43 17.69 20.45
N ASP A 44 22.97 16.51 20.77
CA ASP A 44 23.34 15.51 19.76
C ASP A 44 22.13 15.08 18.96
N SER A 45 20.99 14.83 19.64
CA SER A 45 19.73 14.46 18.98
C SER A 45 19.22 15.59 18.07
N GLU A 46 19.27 16.85 18.54
CA GLU A 46 18.90 18.01 17.74
C GLU A 46 19.77 18.17 16.48
N ASP A 47 21.11 18.03 16.63
CA ASP A 47 22.04 18.14 15.53
C ASP A 47 21.86 17.00 14.49
N LEU A 48 21.59 15.79 14.96
CA LEU A 48 21.26 14.65 14.08
C LEU A 48 19.95 14.87 13.30
N VAL A 49 18.91 15.38 13.96
CA VAL A 49 17.64 15.73 13.32
C VAL A 49 17.83 16.83 12.28
N LYS A 50 18.54 17.91 12.62
CA LYS A 50 18.79 19.01 11.69
C LYS A 50 19.61 18.59 10.46
N ALA A 51 20.48 17.61 10.60
CA ALA A 51 21.35 17.15 9.51
C ALA A 51 20.59 16.56 8.30
N ILE A 52 19.35 16.07 8.50
CA ILE A 52 18.54 15.45 7.46
C ILE A 52 17.17 16.11 7.25
N THR A 53 16.84 17.14 8.03
CA THR A 53 15.53 17.79 7.99
C THR A 53 15.61 19.10 7.21
N SER A 54 14.78 19.26 6.17
CA SER A 54 14.66 20.50 5.41
C SER A 54 14.14 21.67 6.27
N ASN A 55 14.40 22.90 5.84
CA ASN A 55 13.91 24.11 6.56
C ASN A 55 12.38 24.09 6.74
N ALA A 56 11.63 23.65 5.74
CA ALA A 56 10.17 23.56 5.81
C ALA A 56 9.72 22.55 6.89
N ASN A 57 10.35 21.37 6.93
CA ASN A 57 10.07 20.36 7.95
C ASN A 57 10.54 20.80 9.35
N GLN A 58 11.61 21.59 9.47
CA GLN A 58 12.02 22.19 10.75
C GLN A 58 10.97 23.18 11.27
N GLU A 59 10.38 24.01 10.41
CA GLU A 59 9.27 24.90 10.80
C GLU A 59 8.02 24.12 11.19
N LYS A 60 7.66 23.06 10.43
CA LYS A 60 6.56 22.15 10.78
C LYS A 60 6.80 21.51 12.15
N LEU A 61 8.02 21.05 12.41
CA LEU A 61 8.40 20.45 13.70
C LEU A 61 8.25 21.43 14.88
N LYS A 62 8.56 22.72 14.69
CA LYS A 62 8.37 23.75 15.71
C LYS A 62 6.89 24.01 16.00
N THR A 63 6.04 23.99 14.99
CA THR A 63 4.61 24.33 15.10
C THR A 63 3.75 23.17 15.56
N THR A 64 4.00 21.96 15.04
CA THR A 64 3.17 20.77 15.29
C THR A 64 3.80 19.77 16.26
N GLY A 65 5.10 19.89 16.56
CA GLY A 65 5.83 18.94 17.40
C GLY A 65 6.23 17.65 16.70
N GLY A 66 5.93 17.49 15.40
CA GLY A 66 6.29 16.30 14.60
C GLY A 66 6.46 16.62 13.12
N ALA A 67 7.25 15.80 12.40
CA ALA A 67 7.40 15.88 10.96
C ALA A 67 7.72 14.49 10.39
N ASP A 68 6.95 14.08 9.37
CA ASP A 68 7.20 12.87 8.61
C ASP A 68 7.61 13.25 7.18
N PHE A 69 8.64 12.60 6.63
CA PHE A 69 9.14 12.86 5.28
C PHE A 69 10.00 11.72 4.76
N GLY A 70 10.18 11.66 3.42
CA GLY A 70 11.12 10.77 2.78
C GLY A 70 12.55 11.36 2.77
N PHE A 71 13.55 10.52 2.95
CA PHE A 71 14.96 10.91 2.88
C PHE A 71 15.76 9.93 2.02
N ALA A 72 16.38 10.45 0.95
CA ALA A 72 17.27 9.67 0.07
C ALA A 72 18.71 9.82 0.53
N PHE A 73 19.42 8.71 0.68
CA PHE A 73 20.79 8.69 1.16
C PHE A 73 21.75 8.18 0.08
N LYS A 74 22.53 9.09 -0.52
CA LYS A 74 23.63 8.81 -1.47
C LYS A 74 23.28 7.86 -2.63
N GLY A 75 22.01 7.71 -3.00
CA GLY A 75 21.58 6.69 -3.97
C GLY A 75 21.67 5.24 -3.48
N MET A 76 22.11 5.01 -2.24
CA MET A 76 22.29 3.67 -1.65
C MET A 76 21.00 3.16 -1.01
N ALA A 77 20.29 4.03 -0.31
CA ALA A 77 19.07 3.68 0.43
C ALA A 77 18.12 4.86 0.53
N ARG A 78 16.87 4.54 0.84
CA ARG A 78 15.85 5.53 1.17
C ARG A 78 15.24 5.20 2.52
N PHE A 79 14.85 6.26 3.24
CA PHE A 79 14.28 6.16 4.57
C PHE A 79 12.98 6.97 4.66
N ARG A 80 11.99 6.39 5.30
CA ARG A 80 10.87 7.14 5.87
C ARG A 80 11.32 7.64 7.24
N VAL A 81 11.32 8.94 7.42
CA VAL A 81 11.77 9.60 8.65
C VAL A 81 10.56 10.14 9.38
N SER A 82 10.41 9.78 10.65
CA SER A 82 9.46 10.37 11.58
C SER A 82 10.23 11.08 12.68
N VAL A 83 10.15 12.40 12.71
CA VAL A 83 10.72 13.23 13.77
C VAL A 83 9.63 13.61 14.76
N LEU A 84 9.93 13.54 16.04
CA LEU A 84 9.01 13.87 17.12
C LEU A 84 9.69 14.69 18.21
N ARG A 85 8.88 15.42 18.96
CA ARG A 85 9.33 16.12 20.18
C ARG A 85 8.77 15.41 21.41
N ALA A 86 9.66 14.96 22.30
CA ALA A 86 9.29 14.30 23.54
C ALA A 86 10.09 14.86 24.72
N LYS A 87 9.39 15.24 25.81
CA LYS A 87 10.00 15.81 27.02
C LYS A 87 10.93 17.03 26.76
N GLY A 88 10.54 17.85 25.76
CA GLY A 88 11.30 19.03 25.37
C GLY A 88 12.48 18.80 24.42
N ALA A 89 12.84 17.57 24.13
CA ALA A 89 13.93 17.20 23.23
C ALA A 89 13.40 16.57 21.93
N TYR A 90 14.22 16.51 20.89
CA TYR A 90 13.90 15.85 19.65
C TYR A 90 14.29 14.36 19.70
N GLY A 91 13.47 13.56 19.06
CA GLY A 91 13.79 12.17 18.71
C GLY A 91 13.38 11.91 17.28
N MET A 92 13.88 10.81 16.69
CA MET A 92 13.45 10.39 15.38
C MET A 92 13.57 8.89 15.21
N VAL A 93 12.76 8.37 14.29
CA VAL A 93 12.82 7.00 13.81
C VAL A 93 12.96 7.05 12.30
N LEU A 94 13.98 6.37 11.79
CA LEU A 94 14.17 6.18 10.35
C LEU A 94 13.88 4.72 10.03
N ARG A 95 12.99 4.50 9.07
CA ARG A 95 12.70 3.17 8.53
C ARG A 95 13.28 3.04 7.14
N GLN A 96 14.10 2.02 6.92
CA GLN A 96 14.61 1.74 5.58
C GLN A 96 13.49 1.24 4.67
N ILE A 97 13.40 1.86 3.50
CA ILE A 97 12.50 1.45 2.43
C ILE A 97 13.27 0.51 1.51
N PRO A 98 12.79 -0.72 1.26
CA PRO A 98 13.44 -1.62 0.34
C PRO A 98 13.52 -1.01 -1.06
N ASN A 99 14.68 -1.10 -1.71
CA ASN A 99 14.86 -0.64 -3.09
C ASN A 99 14.43 -1.69 -4.11
N ASP A 100 14.34 -2.96 -3.71
CA ASP A 100 14.02 -4.05 -4.61
C ASP A 100 12.52 -4.08 -4.92
N LEU A 101 12.19 -3.92 -6.19
CA LEU A 101 10.84 -4.12 -6.70
C LEU A 101 10.63 -5.61 -6.98
N PHE A 102 9.58 -6.16 -6.43
CA PHE A 102 9.16 -7.52 -6.75
C PHE A 102 8.41 -7.53 -8.08
N ASP A 103 8.60 -8.59 -8.87
CA ASP A 103 7.73 -8.84 -10.00
C ASP A 103 6.34 -9.34 -9.56
N LEU A 104 5.33 -9.26 -10.45
CA LEU A 104 3.96 -9.66 -10.13
C LEU A 104 3.84 -11.13 -9.73
N LYS A 105 4.71 -12.00 -10.25
CA LYS A 105 4.73 -13.42 -9.92
C LYS A 105 5.34 -13.68 -8.54
N GLN A 106 6.38 -12.95 -8.18
CA GLN A 106 7.02 -13.04 -6.86
C GLN A 106 6.05 -12.64 -5.73
N ILE A 107 5.20 -11.64 -5.96
CA ILE A 107 4.16 -11.26 -5.00
C ILE A 107 2.95 -12.20 -5.01
N GLY A 108 2.86 -13.12 -5.98
CA GLY A 108 1.82 -14.14 -6.07
C GLY A 108 0.54 -13.69 -6.77
N LEU A 109 0.57 -12.59 -7.54
CA LEU A 109 -0.57 -12.18 -8.35
C LEU A 109 -0.74 -13.08 -9.58
N PRO A 110 -1.99 -13.47 -9.94
CA PRO A 110 -2.24 -14.23 -11.15
C PRO A 110 -1.89 -13.46 -12.42
N ASP A 111 -1.46 -14.16 -13.46
CA ASP A 111 -1.13 -13.55 -14.77
C ASP A 111 -2.30 -12.74 -15.36
N LYS A 112 -3.54 -13.09 -15.03
CA LYS A 112 -4.74 -12.36 -15.46
C LYS A 112 -4.74 -10.88 -15.02
N VAL A 113 -4.03 -10.55 -13.95
CA VAL A 113 -3.88 -9.16 -13.49
C VAL A 113 -3.16 -8.31 -14.53
N LYS A 114 -2.24 -8.88 -15.31
CA LYS A 114 -1.57 -8.16 -16.40
C LYS A 114 -2.53 -7.60 -17.43
N GLU A 115 -3.59 -8.35 -17.76
CA GLU A 115 -4.65 -7.89 -18.68
C GLU A 115 -5.46 -6.73 -18.07
N LEU A 116 -5.64 -6.74 -16.75
CA LEU A 116 -6.38 -5.68 -16.06
C LEU A 116 -5.58 -4.37 -16.01
N ILE A 117 -4.27 -4.46 -15.70
CA ILE A 117 -3.39 -3.29 -15.62
C ILE A 117 -2.90 -2.79 -16.97
N SER A 118 -3.21 -3.50 -18.07
CA SER A 118 -2.99 -3.05 -19.45
C SER A 118 -4.19 -2.34 -20.05
N ARG A 119 -5.28 -2.15 -19.28
CA ARG A 119 -6.43 -1.41 -19.78
C ARG A 119 -6.10 0.07 -19.95
N PRO A 120 -6.65 0.72 -20.97
CA PRO A 120 -6.34 2.14 -21.22
C PRO A 120 -6.96 3.07 -20.18
N ARG A 121 -7.97 2.62 -19.43
CA ARG A 121 -8.69 3.43 -18.44
C ARG A 121 -9.41 2.58 -17.42
N GLY A 122 -9.77 3.20 -16.30
CA GLY A 122 -10.59 2.65 -15.23
C GLY A 122 -9.88 2.70 -13.89
N LEU A 123 -10.56 2.28 -12.84
CA LEU A 123 -10.08 2.33 -11.47
C LEU A 123 -9.73 0.92 -10.98
N ILE A 124 -8.50 0.72 -10.56
CA ILE A 124 -8.02 -0.50 -9.90
C ILE A 124 -7.69 -0.16 -8.45
N LEU A 125 -8.33 -0.85 -7.53
CA LEU A 125 -8.19 -0.62 -6.10
C LEU A 125 -7.36 -1.73 -5.46
N VAL A 126 -6.28 -1.35 -4.75
CA VAL A 126 -5.49 -2.26 -3.93
C VAL A 126 -5.80 -1.97 -2.47
N THR A 127 -6.39 -2.94 -1.76
CA THR A 127 -6.93 -2.71 -0.42
C THR A 127 -6.42 -3.72 0.60
N GLY A 128 -6.59 -3.41 1.87
CA GLY A 128 -6.16 -4.25 2.98
C GLY A 128 -5.63 -3.44 4.17
N PRO A 129 -5.44 -4.06 5.32
CA PRO A 129 -4.97 -3.38 6.53
C PRO A 129 -3.57 -2.79 6.36
N THR A 130 -3.17 -1.92 7.28
CA THR A 130 -1.79 -1.41 7.33
C THR A 130 -0.80 -2.58 7.43
N GLY A 131 0.26 -2.51 6.64
CA GLY A 131 1.27 -3.57 6.61
C GLY A 131 0.87 -4.82 5.80
N SER A 132 -0.21 -4.78 5.02
CA SER A 132 -0.60 -5.90 4.14
C SER A 132 0.19 -5.96 2.82
N GLY A 133 1.08 -5.00 2.55
CA GLY A 133 1.92 -4.97 1.35
C GLY A 133 1.31 -4.24 0.16
N LYS A 134 0.32 -3.36 0.36
CA LYS A 134 -0.33 -2.60 -0.73
C LYS A 134 0.66 -1.81 -1.59
N SER A 135 1.55 -1.05 -0.95
CA SER A 135 2.55 -0.25 -1.67
C SER A 135 3.49 -1.11 -2.50
N THR A 136 3.90 -2.27 -1.99
CA THR A 136 4.72 -3.24 -2.74
C THR A 136 3.97 -3.76 -3.97
N THR A 137 2.69 -4.11 -3.80
CA THR A 137 1.84 -4.58 -4.91
C THR A 137 1.67 -3.51 -5.97
N LEU A 138 1.36 -2.27 -5.57
CA LEU A 138 1.24 -1.13 -6.49
C LEU A 138 2.56 -0.83 -7.21
N ALA A 139 3.67 -0.79 -6.47
CA ALA A 139 4.98 -0.55 -7.05
C ALA A 139 5.33 -1.63 -8.10
N SER A 140 5.00 -2.89 -7.83
CA SER A 140 5.20 -3.99 -8.78
C SER A 140 4.32 -3.85 -10.04
N MET A 141 3.06 -3.39 -9.88
CA MET A 141 2.16 -3.12 -11.02
C MET A 141 2.67 -1.95 -11.87
N VAL A 142 3.05 -0.85 -11.23
CA VAL A 142 3.63 0.33 -11.89
C VAL A 142 4.91 -0.04 -12.61
N ASN A 143 5.81 -0.79 -11.96
CA ASN A 143 7.04 -1.24 -12.59
C ASN A 143 6.78 -2.13 -13.81
N TRP A 144 5.80 -3.03 -13.72
CA TRP A 144 5.44 -3.88 -14.85
C TRP A 144 4.91 -3.06 -16.04
N ILE A 145 4.06 -2.05 -15.79
CA ILE A 145 3.60 -1.11 -16.84
C ILE A 145 4.79 -0.36 -17.44
N ASN A 146 5.66 0.20 -16.58
CA ASN A 146 6.86 0.92 -16.99
C ASN A 146 7.85 0.10 -17.83
N GLU A 147 7.82 -1.22 -17.72
CA GLU A 147 8.65 -2.14 -18.51
C GLU A 147 8.00 -2.59 -19.82
N ASN A 148 6.66 -2.57 -19.92
CA ASN A 148 5.94 -3.22 -21.01
C ASN A 148 5.07 -2.29 -21.85
N HIS A 149 4.86 -1.04 -21.42
CA HIS A 149 4.05 -0.04 -22.12
C HIS A 149 4.84 1.27 -22.25
N ASP A 150 4.58 2.00 -23.31
CA ASP A 150 4.98 3.39 -23.45
C ASP A 150 3.88 4.31 -22.90
N GLY A 151 4.26 5.42 -22.28
CA GLY A 151 3.30 6.38 -21.72
C GLY A 151 3.87 7.21 -20.58
N HIS A 152 2.98 7.93 -19.90
CA HIS A 152 3.31 8.76 -18.75
C HIS A 152 2.59 8.27 -17.49
N ILE A 153 3.37 7.88 -16.49
CA ILE A 153 2.88 7.46 -15.17
C ILE A 153 3.09 8.62 -14.20
N ILE A 154 2.03 9.07 -13.55
CA ILE A 154 2.11 10.04 -12.46
C ILE A 154 1.73 9.35 -11.16
N THR A 155 2.61 9.38 -10.14
CA THR A 155 2.28 8.92 -8.81
C THR A 155 2.13 10.09 -7.84
N ILE A 156 1.18 9.98 -6.92
CA ILE A 156 0.90 10.95 -5.85
C ILE A 156 0.89 10.16 -4.55
N GLU A 157 1.86 10.40 -3.69
CA GLU A 157 2.15 9.52 -2.52
C GLU A 157 2.41 10.36 -1.24
N ASP A 158 2.27 9.74 -0.07
CA ASP A 158 2.51 10.37 1.24
C ASP A 158 3.10 9.36 2.25
N PRO A 159 4.44 9.25 2.32
CA PRO A 159 5.46 9.69 1.36
C PRO A 159 5.63 8.68 0.20
N ILE A 160 6.52 8.99 -0.77
CA ILE A 160 6.93 8.04 -1.81
C ILE A 160 7.67 6.86 -1.14
N GLU A 161 7.14 5.64 -1.31
CA GLU A 161 7.74 4.43 -0.73
C GLU A 161 8.71 3.71 -1.69
N TYR A 162 8.46 3.74 -3.00
CA TYR A 162 9.32 3.12 -4.02
C TYR A 162 9.65 4.11 -5.12
N TYR A 163 10.91 4.19 -5.51
CA TYR A 163 11.32 4.96 -6.68
C TYR A 163 11.24 4.13 -7.94
N HIS A 164 10.72 4.74 -8.98
CA HIS A 164 10.67 4.17 -10.31
C HIS A 164 11.61 4.95 -11.23
N GLU A 165 12.56 4.27 -11.84
CA GLU A 165 13.33 4.83 -12.93
C GLU A 165 12.46 4.94 -14.19
N HIS A 166 12.82 5.87 -15.08
CA HIS A 166 12.22 5.90 -16.41
C HIS A 166 12.70 4.68 -17.20
N LYS A 167 11.77 3.89 -17.75
CA LYS A 167 12.06 2.75 -18.63
C LYS A 167 11.40 2.99 -19.98
N GLN A 168 10.30 2.31 -20.29
CA GLN A 168 9.50 2.63 -21.47
C GLN A 168 8.55 3.81 -21.20
N CYS A 169 8.12 3.98 -19.96
CA CYS A 169 7.32 5.13 -19.54
C CYS A 169 8.20 6.29 -19.01
N ILE A 170 7.68 7.50 -19.12
CA ILE A 170 8.08 8.61 -18.26
C ILE A 170 7.37 8.43 -16.91
N VAL A 171 8.09 8.47 -15.79
CA VAL A 171 7.50 8.35 -14.45
C VAL A 171 7.72 9.64 -13.68
N THR A 172 6.63 10.29 -13.30
CA THR A 172 6.63 11.50 -12.48
C THR A 172 6.06 11.16 -11.10
N GLN A 173 6.91 11.15 -10.08
CA GLN A 173 6.49 10.87 -8.70
C GLN A 173 6.41 12.17 -7.90
N ARG A 174 5.28 12.37 -7.21
CA ARG A 174 5.01 13.59 -6.44
C ARG A 174 4.63 13.24 -5.00
N GLU A 175 5.30 13.86 -4.05
CA GLU A 175 5.08 13.65 -2.62
C GLU A 175 4.17 14.75 -2.05
N VAL A 176 3.12 14.36 -1.33
CA VAL A 176 2.21 15.29 -0.64
C VAL A 176 2.96 15.98 0.49
N GLY A 177 2.79 17.29 0.60
CA GLY A 177 3.50 18.11 1.59
C GLY A 177 4.92 18.52 1.20
N VAL A 178 5.45 17.99 0.09
CA VAL A 178 6.76 18.36 -0.51
C VAL A 178 6.55 18.99 -1.88
N ASP A 179 5.97 18.22 -2.82
CA ASP A 179 5.78 18.63 -4.21
C ASP A 179 4.37 19.16 -4.48
N VAL A 180 3.39 18.72 -3.67
CA VAL A 180 1.97 19.07 -3.80
C VAL A 180 1.32 19.27 -2.44
N GLY A 181 0.26 20.09 -2.40
CA GLY A 181 -0.43 20.41 -1.16
C GLY A 181 -1.42 19.34 -0.69
N SER A 182 -2.09 18.66 -1.62
CA SER A 182 -3.09 17.62 -1.33
C SER A 182 -3.18 16.57 -2.45
N PHE A 183 -3.73 15.40 -2.12
CA PHE A 183 -4.03 14.37 -3.12
C PHE A 183 -5.01 14.88 -4.19
N ALA A 184 -6.12 15.47 -3.77
CA ALA A 184 -7.17 15.93 -4.67
C ALA A 184 -6.66 16.97 -5.68
N ASP A 185 -5.91 17.99 -5.23
CA ASP A 185 -5.35 19.00 -6.11
C ASP A 185 -4.28 18.44 -7.05
N ALA A 186 -3.48 17.50 -6.55
CA ALA A 186 -2.48 16.82 -7.37
C ALA A 186 -3.13 15.97 -8.48
N ILE A 187 -4.22 15.24 -8.21
CA ILE A 187 -4.96 14.49 -9.21
C ILE A 187 -5.56 15.45 -10.26
N ARG A 188 -6.25 16.52 -9.83
CA ARG A 188 -6.80 17.54 -10.75
C ARG A 188 -5.72 18.19 -11.60
N GLY A 189 -4.53 18.41 -11.03
CA GLY A 189 -3.35 18.90 -11.73
C GLY A 189 -2.82 17.90 -12.76
N ALA A 190 -2.73 16.63 -12.38
CA ALA A 190 -2.24 15.55 -13.22
C ALA A 190 -3.03 15.41 -14.53
N LEU A 191 -4.36 15.59 -14.50
CA LEU A 191 -5.22 15.54 -15.70
C LEU A 191 -4.84 16.53 -16.82
N ARG A 192 -3.98 17.52 -16.53
CA ARG A 192 -3.44 18.48 -17.51
C ARG A 192 -1.98 18.22 -17.85
N GLN A 193 -1.43 17.11 -17.41
CA GLN A 193 -0.03 16.74 -17.57
C GLN A 193 0.16 15.50 -18.46
N ASP A 194 -0.84 15.19 -19.29
CA ASP A 194 -0.85 14.08 -20.24
C ASP A 194 -0.52 12.71 -19.58
N PRO A 195 -1.26 12.30 -18.53
CA PRO A 195 -1.04 11.03 -17.88
C PRO A 195 -1.80 9.91 -18.56
N ASP A 196 -1.17 8.76 -18.77
CA ASP A 196 -1.86 7.51 -19.11
C ASP A 196 -2.25 6.76 -17.83
N VAL A 197 -1.39 6.82 -16.82
CA VAL A 197 -1.56 6.13 -15.54
C VAL A 197 -1.39 7.11 -14.39
N ILE A 198 -2.33 7.08 -13.46
CA ILE A 198 -2.26 7.85 -12.21
C ILE A 198 -2.28 6.89 -11.02
N LEU A 199 -1.28 6.96 -10.15
CA LEU A 199 -1.30 6.27 -8.86
C LEU A 199 -1.61 7.26 -7.75
N VAL A 200 -2.66 6.95 -6.98
CA VAL A 200 -3.05 7.68 -5.77
C VAL A 200 -2.71 6.83 -4.56
N GLY A 201 -1.72 7.24 -3.77
CA GLY A 201 -1.19 6.49 -2.64
C GLY A 201 -2.28 6.02 -1.70
N GLU A 202 -3.22 6.90 -1.37
CA GLU A 202 -4.42 6.49 -0.63
C GLU A 202 -5.59 7.48 -0.80
N MET A 203 -6.82 6.92 -0.71
CA MET A 203 -8.08 7.69 -0.74
C MET A 203 -8.71 7.71 0.66
N ARG A 204 -8.47 8.80 1.42
CA ARG A 204 -8.99 8.95 2.79
C ARG A 204 -10.24 9.82 2.88
N ASP A 205 -10.31 10.83 2.05
CA ASP A 205 -11.33 11.87 2.07
C ASP A 205 -12.17 11.88 0.79
N LEU A 206 -13.33 12.53 0.89
CA LEU A 206 -14.30 12.62 -0.19
C LEU A 206 -13.71 13.26 -1.46
N GLU A 207 -12.96 14.34 -1.31
CA GLU A 207 -12.40 15.09 -2.44
C GLU A 207 -11.40 14.26 -3.23
N THR A 208 -10.56 13.49 -2.54
CA THR A 208 -9.60 12.56 -3.18
C THR A 208 -10.32 11.42 -3.90
N ILE A 209 -11.38 10.86 -3.28
CA ILE A 209 -12.18 9.78 -3.89
C ILE A 209 -12.86 10.30 -5.16
N GLU A 210 -13.53 11.47 -5.09
CA GLU A 210 -14.20 12.09 -6.23
C GLU A 210 -13.24 12.36 -7.38
N ALA A 211 -12.07 12.92 -7.09
CA ALA A 211 -11.04 13.22 -8.10
C ALA A 211 -10.50 11.94 -8.76
N ALA A 212 -10.25 10.87 -7.98
CA ALA A 212 -9.75 9.61 -8.50
C ALA A 212 -10.78 8.88 -9.38
N VAL A 213 -12.04 8.82 -8.94
CA VAL A 213 -13.14 8.22 -9.72
C VAL A 213 -13.37 9.02 -11.01
N GLY A 214 -13.39 10.36 -10.92
CA GLY A 214 -13.53 11.25 -12.09
C GLY A 214 -12.39 11.07 -13.10
N ALA A 215 -11.15 10.94 -12.65
CA ALA A 215 -10.00 10.66 -13.50
C ALA A 215 -10.16 9.32 -14.26
N ALA A 216 -10.63 8.29 -13.57
CA ALA A 216 -10.88 6.97 -14.17
C ALA A 216 -12.03 6.99 -15.21
N GLU A 217 -13.08 7.79 -14.98
CA GLU A 217 -14.17 7.96 -15.94
C GLU A 217 -13.73 8.73 -17.20
N THR A 218 -12.85 9.72 -17.03
CA THR A 218 -12.43 10.63 -18.12
C THR A 218 -11.30 10.06 -18.99
N GLY A 219 -10.91 8.79 -18.80
CA GLY A 219 -10.06 8.11 -19.76
C GLY A 219 -8.70 7.64 -19.26
N HIS A 220 -8.40 7.76 -17.95
CA HIS A 220 -7.12 7.41 -17.37
C HIS A 220 -7.19 6.07 -16.62
N LEU A 221 -6.10 5.33 -16.59
CA LEU A 221 -5.96 4.18 -15.69
C LEU A 221 -5.51 4.68 -14.32
N VAL A 222 -6.36 4.50 -13.32
CA VAL A 222 -6.12 4.98 -11.95
C VAL A 222 -5.90 3.81 -11.01
N PHE A 223 -4.79 3.82 -10.30
CA PHE A 223 -4.54 2.95 -9.14
C PHE A 223 -4.75 3.73 -7.86
N ALA A 224 -5.43 3.14 -6.89
CA ALA A 224 -5.58 3.77 -5.59
C ALA A 224 -5.65 2.73 -4.45
N THR A 225 -5.40 3.20 -3.21
CA THR A 225 -5.53 2.32 -2.03
C THR A 225 -6.62 2.78 -1.06
N LEU A 226 -7.17 1.78 -0.35
CA LEU A 226 -7.98 1.95 0.84
C LEU A 226 -7.56 0.93 1.91
N HIS A 227 -7.96 1.19 3.17
CA HIS A 227 -7.68 0.29 4.30
C HIS A 227 -8.78 -0.75 4.56
N THR A 228 -9.71 -0.92 3.64
CA THR A 228 -10.79 -1.90 3.73
C THR A 228 -10.29 -3.32 3.46
N THR A 229 -10.96 -4.31 4.03
CA THR A 229 -10.74 -5.73 3.75
C THR A 229 -11.95 -6.28 3.01
N GLY A 230 -11.71 -6.77 1.78
CA GLY A 230 -12.74 -7.33 0.92
C GLY A 230 -13.32 -6.32 -0.09
N ALA A 231 -13.67 -6.83 -1.27
CA ALA A 231 -14.10 -6.01 -2.41
C ALA A 231 -15.47 -5.33 -2.17
N ALA A 232 -16.45 -6.05 -1.64
CA ALA A 232 -17.78 -5.50 -1.33
C ALA A 232 -17.68 -4.33 -0.36
N ARG A 233 -16.95 -4.52 0.75
CA ARG A 233 -16.71 -3.45 1.75
C ARG A 233 -15.95 -2.26 1.18
N THR A 234 -15.09 -2.49 0.20
CA THR A 234 -14.37 -1.40 -0.48
C THR A 234 -15.32 -0.52 -1.27
N VAL A 235 -16.24 -1.12 -2.03
CA VAL A 235 -17.27 -0.39 -2.77
C VAL A 235 -18.17 0.39 -1.79
N ASP A 236 -18.66 -0.26 -0.74
CA ASP A 236 -19.51 0.40 0.28
C ASP A 236 -18.78 1.58 0.93
N ARG A 237 -17.49 1.42 1.29
CA ARG A 237 -16.69 2.47 1.92
C ARG A 237 -16.55 3.71 1.04
N ILE A 238 -16.38 3.51 -0.27
CA ILE A 238 -16.30 4.63 -1.22
C ILE A 238 -17.64 5.35 -1.29
N VAL A 239 -18.74 4.61 -1.47
CA VAL A 239 -20.09 5.19 -1.55
C VAL A 239 -20.46 5.89 -0.25
N ASP A 240 -20.11 5.33 0.90
CA ASP A 240 -20.42 5.89 2.21
C ASP A 240 -19.66 7.18 2.57
N ALA A 241 -18.59 7.50 1.84
CA ALA A 241 -17.91 8.78 1.97
C ALA A 241 -18.76 9.97 1.46
N PHE A 242 -19.77 9.70 0.64
CA PHE A 242 -20.61 10.74 0.01
C PHE A 242 -21.90 11.03 0.79
N PRO A 243 -22.40 12.27 0.71
CA PRO A 243 -23.73 12.63 1.21
C PRO A 243 -24.82 11.74 0.59
N ALA A 244 -25.95 11.60 1.30
CA ALA A 244 -27.01 10.68 0.90
C ALA A 244 -27.59 10.93 -0.50
N ASP A 245 -27.68 12.17 -0.89
CA ASP A 245 -28.18 12.64 -2.20
C ASP A 245 -27.21 12.36 -3.35
N MET A 246 -25.91 12.14 -3.07
CA MET A 246 -24.88 11.83 -4.07
C MET A 246 -24.58 10.32 -4.18
N LYS A 247 -25.04 9.49 -3.24
CA LYS A 247 -24.67 8.07 -3.21
C LYS A 247 -25.08 7.29 -4.46
N ASP A 248 -26.25 7.53 -5.02
CA ASP A 248 -26.73 6.82 -6.22
C ASP A 248 -25.93 7.21 -7.46
N GLN A 249 -25.56 8.48 -7.57
CA GLN A 249 -24.65 8.94 -8.62
C GLN A 249 -23.29 8.26 -8.48
N MET A 250 -22.72 8.24 -7.29
CA MET A 250 -21.42 7.59 -7.03
C MET A 250 -21.45 6.09 -7.32
N ARG A 251 -22.54 5.37 -6.98
CA ARG A 251 -22.70 3.95 -7.37
C ARG A 251 -22.65 3.77 -8.88
N THR A 252 -23.33 4.65 -9.62
CA THR A 252 -23.33 4.61 -11.09
C THR A 252 -21.94 4.85 -11.66
N GLN A 253 -21.22 5.84 -11.15
CA GLN A 253 -19.84 6.14 -11.55
C GLN A 253 -18.88 5.01 -11.22
N LEU A 254 -18.93 4.45 -10.01
CA LEU A 254 -18.12 3.29 -9.62
C LEU A 254 -18.40 2.07 -10.50
N ALA A 255 -19.68 1.78 -10.76
CA ALA A 255 -20.07 0.64 -11.59
C ALA A 255 -19.53 0.73 -13.02
N SER A 256 -19.27 1.94 -13.52
CA SER A 256 -18.70 2.18 -14.86
C SER A 256 -17.19 2.29 -14.88
N SER A 257 -16.58 2.75 -13.78
CA SER A 257 -15.14 3.04 -13.74
C SER A 257 -14.30 1.94 -13.07
N VAL A 258 -14.81 1.23 -12.05
CA VAL A 258 -14.04 0.19 -11.37
C VAL A 258 -13.78 -1.01 -12.30
N VAL A 259 -12.51 -1.31 -12.50
CA VAL A 259 -12.02 -2.46 -13.26
C VAL A 259 -11.84 -3.68 -12.35
N ALA A 260 -11.18 -3.47 -11.22
CA ALA A 260 -10.90 -4.52 -10.25
C ALA A 260 -10.71 -3.97 -8.84
N VAL A 261 -10.96 -4.82 -7.85
CA VAL A 261 -10.56 -4.62 -6.46
C VAL A 261 -9.69 -5.80 -6.05
N ILE A 262 -8.47 -5.52 -5.64
CA ILE A 262 -7.48 -6.49 -5.17
C ILE A 262 -7.29 -6.25 -3.67
N SER A 263 -8.00 -7.01 -2.86
CA SER A 263 -7.86 -6.96 -1.40
C SER A 263 -6.82 -7.98 -0.95
N GLN A 264 -5.91 -7.59 -0.05
CA GLN A 264 -4.81 -8.45 0.34
C GLN A 264 -4.53 -8.45 1.84
N VAL A 265 -4.03 -9.59 2.32
CA VAL A 265 -3.46 -9.78 3.64
C VAL A 265 -2.11 -10.47 3.53
N LEU A 266 -1.19 -10.18 4.45
CA LEU A 266 0.08 -10.90 4.55
C LEU A 266 -0.05 -12.00 5.60
N CYS A 267 0.34 -13.22 5.19
CA CYS A 267 0.43 -14.41 6.02
C CYS A 267 1.88 -14.72 6.38
N LYS A 268 2.11 -15.27 7.55
CA LYS A 268 3.40 -15.85 7.93
C LYS A 268 3.65 -17.13 7.12
N LYS A 269 4.76 -17.16 6.40
CA LYS A 269 5.15 -18.32 5.61
C LYS A 269 5.85 -19.36 6.49
N LYS A 270 5.56 -20.64 6.27
CA LYS A 270 6.36 -21.74 6.84
C LYS A 270 7.80 -21.62 6.37
N GLY A 271 8.76 -21.76 7.26
CA GLY A 271 10.17 -21.58 6.95
C GLY A 271 10.65 -20.12 6.96
N GLY A 272 9.79 -19.16 7.33
CA GLY A 272 10.15 -17.74 7.48
C GLY A 272 9.70 -16.84 6.32
N GLY A 273 9.67 -15.55 6.61
CA GLY A 273 9.17 -14.54 5.66
C GLY A 273 7.64 -14.44 5.62
N ARG A 274 7.14 -13.77 4.59
CA ARG A 274 5.70 -13.51 4.41
C ARG A 274 5.25 -13.86 3.00
N ILE A 275 3.98 -14.17 2.85
CA ILE A 275 3.31 -14.41 1.56
C ILE A 275 1.97 -13.71 1.55
N ALA A 276 1.59 -13.09 0.43
CA ALA A 276 0.31 -12.43 0.30
C ALA A 276 -0.81 -13.44 -0.05
N ALA A 277 -1.97 -13.27 0.59
CA ALA A 277 -3.21 -13.88 0.16
C ALA A 277 -4.15 -12.79 -0.34
N PHE A 278 -4.84 -13.06 -1.46
CA PHE A 278 -5.64 -12.09 -2.19
C PHE A 278 -7.10 -12.49 -2.26
N GLU A 279 -7.98 -11.49 -2.21
CA GLU A 279 -9.30 -11.51 -2.80
C GLU A 279 -9.25 -10.62 -4.05
N ILE A 280 -9.62 -11.15 -5.20
CA ILE A 280 -9.63 -10.41 -6.46
C ILE A 280 -11.05 -10.40 -7.03
N MET A 281 -11.62 -9.23 -7.12
CA MET A 281 -12.87 -8.95 -7.82
C MET A 281 -12.54 -8.30 -9.16
N VAL A 282 -13.13 -8.80 -10.24
CA VAL A 282 -13.09 -8.15 -11.56
C VAL A 282 -14.50 -7.71 -11.90
N THR A 283 -14.69 -6.45 -12.25
CA THR A 283 -16.02 -5.92 -12.53
C THR A 283 -16.57 -6.49 -13.84
N THR A 284 -17.49 -7.43 -13.71
CA THR A 284 -18.34 -7.95 -14.78
C THR A 284 -19.63 -7.14 -14.87
N THR A 285 -20.43 -7.37 -15.92
CA THR A 285 -21.76 -6.75 -16.04
C THR A 285 -22.64 -7.06 -14.82
N SER A 286 -22.55 -8.28 -14.26
CA SER A 286 -23.27 -8.67 -13.04
C SER A 286 -22.83 -7.82 -11.85
N ILE A 287 -21.53 -7.75 -11.58
CA ILE A 287 -20.98 -6.96 -10.46
C ILE A 287 -21.31 -5.46 -10.61
N ALA A 288 -21.16 -4.92 -11.81
CA ALA A 288 -21.55 -3.53 -12.08
C ALA A 288 -23.03 -3.27 -11.75
N GLN A 289 -23.91 -4.21 -12.08
CA GLN A 289 -25.32 -4.11 -11.73
C GLN A 289 -25.57 -4.20 -10.22
N LEU A 290 -24.86 -5.10 -9.52
CA LEU A 290 -24.95 -5.21 -8.05
C LEU A 290 -24.52 -3.91 -7.35
N ILE A 291 -23.49 -3.23 -7.87
CA ILE A 291 -23.03 -1.94 -7.35
C ILE A 291 -24.10 -0.88 -7.54
N ARG A 292 -24.68 -0.74 -8.76
CA ARG A 292 -25.73 0.24 -9.05
C ARG A 292 -26.97 0.04 -8.17
N GLU A 293 -27.37 -1.21 -7.94
CA GLU A 293 -28.56 -1.57 -7.18
C GLU A 293 -28.34 -1.60 -5.66
N ASN A 294 -27.16 -1.22 -5.16
CA ASN A 294 -26.79 -1.31 -3.75
C ASN A 294 -26.93 -2.73 -3.17
N LYS A 295 -26.57 -3.74 -3.96
CA LYS A 295 -26.61 -5.18 -3.60
C LYS A 295 -25.21 -5.77 -3.44
N THR A 296 -24.28 -4.99 -2.92
CA THR A 296 -22.86 -5.33 -2.76
C THR A 296 -22.62 -6.61 -1.95
N PHE A 297 -23.55 -6.94 -1.03
CA PHE A 297 -23.50 -8.18 -0.24
C PHE A 297 -23.53 -9.46 -1.10
N ARG A 298 -23.94 -9.39 -2.38
CA ARG A 298 -23.96 -10.50 -3.32
C ARG A 298 -22.63 -10.67 -4.09
N ILE A 299 -21.76 -9.66 -4.06
CA ILE A 299 -20.49 -9.67 -4.80
C ILE A 299 -19.62 -10.90 -4.42
N ALA A 300 -19.65 -11.32 -3.15
CA ALA A 300 -18.91 -12.49 -2.71
C ALA A 300 -19.29 -13.77 -3.48
N SER A 301 -20.58 -13.94 -3.83
CA SER A 301 -21.05 -15.08 -4.63
C SER A 301 -20.56 -15.01 -6.08
N ASP A 302 -20.55 -13.81 -6.67
CA ASP A 302 -20.03 -13.60 -8.02
C ASP A 302 -18.51 -13.86 -8.07
N ILE A 303 -17.76 -13.47 -7.02
CA ILE A 303 -16.32 -13.78 -6.92
C ILE A 303 -16.08 -15.28 -6.90
N GLN A 304 -16.87 -16.06 -6.14
CA GLN A 304 -16.72 -17.52 -6.03
C GLN A 304 -16.92 -18.23 -7.37
N THR A 305 -17.80 -17.73 -8.23
CA THR A 305 -18.09 -18.31 -9.55
C THR A 305 -17.29 -17.68 -10.69
N GLY A 306 -16.56 -16.59 -10.39
CA GLY A 306 -15.88 -15.74 -11.37
C GLY A 306 -14.44 -16.16 -11.74
N ALA A 307 -14.03 -17.41 -11.47
CA ALA A 307 -12.66 -17.88 -11.72
C ALA A 307 -12.19 -17.69 -13.19
N THR A 308 -13.10 -17.84 -14.16
CA THR A 308 -12.82 -17.60 -15.59
C THR A 308 -12.42 -16.15 -15.90
N HIS A 309 -12.86 -15.20 -15.07
CA HIS A 309 -12.49 -13.79 -15.16
C HIS A 309 -11.24 -13.43 -14.34
N GLY A 310 -10.61 -14.43 -13.67
CA GLY A 310 -9.47 -14.22 -12.79
C GLY A 310 -9.84 -13.81 -11.38
N MET A 311 -11.10 -13.97 -10.98
CA MET A 311 -11.55 -13.68 -9.60
C MET A 311 -11.09 -14.77 -8.64
N ILE A 312 -10.75 -14.38 -7.43
CA ILE A 312 -10.31 -15.27 -6.36
C ILE A 312 -10.91 -14.78 -5.05
N GLY A 313 -11.56 -15.66 -4.29
CA GLY A 313 -12.00 -15.34 -2.91
C GLY A 313 -10.85 -15.51 -1.92
N LEU A 314 -10.79 -14.67 -0.90
CA LEU A 314 -9.71 -14.70 0.09
C LEU A 314 -9.57 -16.07 0.76
N ASP A 315 -10.67 -16.64 1.23
CA ASP A 315 -10.67 -17.92 1.94
C ASP A 315 -10.26 -19.09 1.02
N ALA A 316 -10.65 -19.05 -0.27
CA ALA A 316 -10.19 -20.02 -1.25
C ALA A 316 -8.67 -19.92 -1.51
N HIS A 317 -8.14 -18.69 -1.55
CA HIS A 317 -6.70 -18.49 -1.70
C HIS A 317 -5.92 -18.93 -0.47
N LEU A 318 -6.39 -18.60 0.73
CA LEU A 318 -5.80 -19.08 1.99
C LEU A 318 -5.75 -20.61 2.06
N LEU A 319 -6.84 -21.28 1.71
CA LEU A 319 -6.89 -22.74 1.64
C LEU A 319 -5.90 -23.30 0.61
N SER A 320 -5.77 -22.66 -0.56
CA SER A 320 -4.77 -23.05 -1.56
C SER A 320 -3.33 -22.90 -1.04
N LEU A 321 -3.03 -21.82 -0.33
CA LEU A 321 -1.71 -21.62 0.28
C LEU A 321 -1.41 -22.67 1.35
N TYR A 322 -2.41 -23.05 2.16
CA TYR A 322 -2.30 -24.13 3.12
C TYR A 322 -2.04 -25.50 2.43
N ASN A 323 -2.84 -25.84 1.43
CA ASN A 323 -2.70 -27.12 0.69
C ASN A 323 -1.35 -27.22 -0.06
N ARG A 324 -0.72 -26.09 -0.37
CA ARG A 324 0.64 -26.02 -0.94
C ARG A 324 1.73 -26.01 0.14
N ASP A 325 1.38 -26.22 1.39
CA ASP A 325 2.27 -26.21 2.55
C ASP A 325 3.06 -24.89 2.76
N LEU A 326 2.52 -23.77 2.30
CA LEU A 326 3.16 -22.45 2.39
C LEU A 326 2.82 -21.71 3.69
N ILE A 327 1.64 -21.95 4.28
CA ILE A 327 1.18 -21.35 5.54
C ILE A 327 0.63 -22.44 6.49
N SER A 328 0.56 -22.15 7.78
CA SER A 328 -0.06 -23.07 8.73
C SER A 328 -1.60 -22.98 8.71
N ALA A 329 -2.28 -24.00 9.28
CA ALA A 329 -3.72 -23.99 9.42
C ALA A 329 -4.21 -22.85 10.34
N GLU A 330 -3.47 -22.56 11.40
CA GLU A 330 -3.75 -21.46 12.33
C GLU A 330 -3.64 -20.10 11.63
N GLU A 331 -2.62 -19.92 10.78
CA GLU A 331 -2.46 -18.69 10.01
C GLU A 331 -3.60 -18.51 8.99
N ALA A 332 -3.99 -19.58 8.29
CA ALA A 332 -5.14 -19.56 7.38
C ALA A 332 -6.44 -19.20 8.11
N LEU A 333 -6.68 -19.83 9.27
CA LEU A 333 -7.86 -19.59 10.09
C LEU A 333 -7.90 -18.15 10.63
N MET A 334 -6.77 -17.64 11.13
CA MET A 334 -6.65 -16.28 11.67
C MET A 334 -6.90 -15.19 10.61
N LYS A 335 -6.55 -15.44 9.35
CA LYS A 335 -6.71 -14.49 8.24
C LYS A 335 -8.02 -14.64 7.47
N SER A 336 -8.79 -15.68 7.73
CA SER A 336 -10.05 -15.98 7.05
C SER A 336 -11.15 -14.95 7.34
N GLN A 337 -11.98 -14.70 6.34
CA GLN A 337 -13.21 -13.90 6.47
C GLN A 337 -14.34 -14.71 7.11
N THR A 338 -14.34 -16.04 6.94
CA THR A 338 -15.34 -16.98 7.49
C THR A 338 -14.65 -18.09 8.29
N PRO A 339 -14.17 -17.81 9.53
CA PRO A 339 -13.36 -18.76 10.29
C PRO A 339 -14.03 -20.12 10.55
N ALA A 340 -15.35 -20.16 10.78
CA ALA A 340 -16.08 -21.40 11.01
C ALA A 340 -15.99 -22.34 9.79
N THR A 341 -16.36 -21.83 8.62
CA THR A 341 -16.30 -22.59 7.37
C THR A 341 -14.85 -22.94 6.98
N MET A 342 -13.90 -22.01 7.24
CA MET A 342 -12.48 -22.26 6.99
C MET A 342 -11.97 -23.41 7.85
N ARG A 343 -12.36 -23.49 9.13
CA ARG A 343 -11.95 -24.57 10.04
C ARG A 343 -12.41 -25.92 9.51
N GLU A 344 -13.66 -26.02 9.06
CA GLU A 344 -14.20 -27.26 8.46
C GLU A 344 -13.36 -27.71 7.25
N LYS A 345 -13.12 -26.80 6.31
CA LYS A 345 -12.31 -27.08 5.11
C LYS A 345 -10.86 -27.46 5.42
N LEU A 346 -10.27 -26.83 6.43
CA LEU A 346 -8.91 -27.18 6.87
C LEU A 346 -8.86 -28.59 7.48
N ILE A 347 -9.87 -28.98 8.28
CA ILE A 347 -9.98 -30.34 8.82
C ILE A 347 -10.16 -31.36 7.70
N GLU A 348 -11.03 -31.08 6.72
CA GLU A 348 -11.19 -31.92 5.51
C GLU A 348 -9.89 -32.06 4.72
N SER A 349 -9.04 -31.02 4.76
CA SER A 349 -7.71 -31.01 4.14
C SER A 349 -6.61 -31.60 5.04
N GLY A 350 -6.96 -32.22 6.18
CA GLY A 350 -6.04 -32.93 7.06
C GLY A 350 -5.42 -32.08 8.17
N ALA A 351 -5.91 -30.87 8.44
CA ALA A 351 -5.46 -30.08 9.57
C ALA A 351 -5.95 -30.67 10.90
N VAL A 352 -5.06 -30.69 11.89
CA VAL A 352 -5.39 -31.09 13.27
C VAL A 352 -5.29 -29.83 14.14
N PHE A 353 -6.40 -29.45 14.75
CA PHE A 353 -6.43 -28.37 15.74
C PHE A 353 -6.46 -29.01 17.15
N ASN A 354 -5.48 -28.72 17.98
CA ASN A 354 -5.55 -29.05 19.39
C ASN A 354 -6.71 -28.26 20.03
N GLN A 355 -7.51 -28.97 20.81
CA GLN A 355 -8.68 -28.44 21.55
C GLN A 355 -8.27 -27.42 22.60
#